data_896d7e1dd106bf3e012659a70e75cfb1
#
_entry.id   896d7e1dd106bf3e012659a70e75cfb1
#
_cell.length_a   1.000
_cell.length_b   1.000
_cell.length_c   1.000
_cell.angle_alpha   90.00
_cell.angle_beta   90.00
_cell.angle_gamma   90.00
#
_symmetry.space_group_name_H-M   'P 1'
#
loop_
_entity.id
_entity.type
_entity.pdbx_description
1 polymer ?
#
loop_
_entity_poly.entity_id
_entity_poly.type
_entity_poly.pdbx_seq_one_letter_code
_entity_poly.pdbx_strand_id
1 'polypeptide(L)'
;MRERVRAGERGAFAELYEHCAGAVYQHALWLTGDWSTAEDIMSETFLTAWRARERVDTEGGSLRPWLLGIATHKAENARRGLRRRVAFLARQRRTPVVADFAPEVAGRVDDARRLAAVQGSLDRLRRHEREVLTLCVWSGLDYQQTAEALGIPVGTVRSRLSRARAKLARFADEAQKKTEPRAGRGEMTGEAALAALPVREETA
;
A
#
# COMPACT_ATOMS: atom_id res chain seq x y z
N MET A 1 -9.14 -3.29 29.81
CA MET A 1 -8.17 -3.83 28.83
C MET A 1 -6.78 -3.21 29.00
N ARG A 2 -6.59 -1.89 28.88
CA ARG A 2 -5.28 -1.22 28.93
C ARG A 2 -4.50 -1.49 30.23
N GLU A 3 -5.12 -1.34 31.39
CA GLU A 3 -4.49 -1.63 32.71
C GLU A 3 -4.04 -3.08 32.82
N ARG A 4 -4.90 -4.03 32.41
CA ARG A 4 -4.59 -5.47 32.44
C ARG A 4 -3.41 -5.82 31.52
N VAL A 5 -3.36 -5.22 30.30
CA VAL A 5 -2.24 -5.38 29.37
C VAL A 5 -0.96 -4.78 29.97
N ARG A 6 -1.03 -3.56 30.56
CA ARG A 6 0.11 -2.90 31.20
C ARG A 6 0.65 -3.73 32.37
N ALA A 7 -0.24 -4.33 33.16
CA ALA A 7 0.12 -5.23 34.27
C ALA A 7 0.75 -6.55 33.80
N GLY A 8 0.73 -6.85 32.51
CA GLY A 8 1.31 -8.08 31.96
C GLY A 8 0.40 -9.29 32.10
N GLU A 9 -0.92 -9.08 32.25
CA GLU A 9 -1.89 -10.17 32.31
C GLU A 9 -1.96 -10.89 30.96
N ARG A 10 -1.54 -12.18 30.95
CA ARG A 10 -1.47 -12.97 29.72
C ARG A 10 -2.83 -13.13 29.04
N GLY A 11 -3.92 -13.27 29.80
CA GLY A 11 -5.28 -13.37 29.27
C GLY A 11 -5.70 -12.11 28.55
N ALA A 12 -5.46 -10.92 29.11
CA ALA A 12 -5.75 -9.65 28.47
C ALA A 12 -4.93 -9.44 27.19
N PHE A 13 -3.69 -9.93 27.17
CA PHE A 13 -2.87 -9.85 25.97
C PHE A 13 -3.32 -10.84 24.87
N ALA A 14 -3.80 -12.04 25.25
CA ALA A 14 -4.42 -12.98 24.32
C ALA A 14 -5.70 -12.39 23.71
N GLU A 15 -6.59 -11.80 24.53
CA GLU A 15 -7.77 -11.07 24.05
C GLU A 15 -7.38 -9.95 23.06
N LEU A 16 -6.33 -9.18 23.36
CA LEU A 16 -5.81 -8.12 22.47
C LEU A 16 -5.32 -8.68 21.13
N TYR A 17 -4.61 -9.83 21.18
CA TYR A 17 -4.15 -10.52 19.98
C TYR A 17 -5.34 -10.96 19.11
N GLU A 18 -6.30 -11.67 19.67
CA GLU A 18 -7.48 -12.15 18.95
C GLU A 18 -8.25 -11.01 18.25
N HIS A 19 -8.39 -9.88 18.93
CA HIS A 19 -9.12 -8.73 18.37
C HIS A 19 -8.33 -7.92 17.34
N CYS A 20 -7.00 -7.92 17.40
CA CYS A 20 -6.19 -6.99 16.62
C CYS A 20 -5.27 -7.65 15.59
N ALA A 21 -5.01 -8.97 15.66
CA ALA A 21 -4.04 -9.65 14.80
C ALA A 21 -4.39 -9.48 13.30
N GLY A 22 -5.66 -9.70 12.94
CA GLY A 22 -6.12 -9.52 11.58
C GLY A 22 -5.94 -8.08 11.05
N ALA A 23 -6.22 -7.08 11.89
CA ALA A 23 -6.04 -5.67 11.51
C ALA A 23 -4.56 -5.30 11.34
N VAL A 24 -3.69 -5.81 12.23
CA VAL A 24 -2.25 -5.60 12.16
C VAL A 24 -1.65 -6.26 10.93
N TYR A 25 -2.05 -7.52 10.66
CA TYR A 25 -1.64 -8.26 9.47
C TYR A 25 -2.03 -7.54 8.18
N GLN A 26 -3.31 -7.17 8.04
CA GLN A 26 -3.81 -6.46 6.87
C GLN A 26 -3.08 -5.13 6.65
N HIS A 27 -2.84 -4.38 7.73
CA HIS A 27 -2.09 -3.14 7.66
C HIS A 27 -0.64 -3.35 7.19
N ALA A 28 0.03 -4.38 7.70
CA ALA A 28 1.38 -4.76 7.28
C ALA A 28 1.40 -5.18 5.80
N LEU A 29 0.40 -5.96 5.36
CA LEU A 29 0.25 -6.39 3.97
C LEU A 29 0.05 -5.21 3.01
N TRP A 30 -0.79 -4.23 3.36
CA TRP A 30 -0.95 -3.00 2.58
C TRP A 30 0.35 -2.19 2.47
N LEU A 31 1.18 -2.19 3.50
CA LEU A 31 2.45 -1.47 3.47
C LEU A 31 3.56 -2.21 2.73
N THR A 32 3.62 -3.54 2.80
CA THR A 32 4.73 -4.34 2.25
C THR A 32 4.43 -4.96 0.89
N GLY A 33 3.18 -5.34 0.64
CA GLY A 33 2.77 -6.09 -0.56
C GLY A 33 3.21 -7.55 -0.55
N ASP A 34 3.75 -8.05 0.57
CA ASP A 34 4.27 -9.40 0.71
C ASP A 34 3.68 -10.11 1.93
N TRP A 35 3.08 -11.28 1.67
CA TRP A 35 2.35 -12.06 2.67
C TRP A 35 3.26 -12.52 3.82
N SER A 36 4.42 -13.08 3.49
CA SER A 36 5.38 -13.58 4.47
C SER A 36 5.93 -12.45 5.35
N THR A 37 6.33 -11.33 4.73
CA THR A 37 6.76 -10.14 5.47
C THR A 37 5.65 -9.58 6.35
N ALA A 38 4.38 -9.64 5.93
CA ALA A 38 3.25 -9.18 6.74
C ALA A 38 3.03 -10.05 7.98
N GLU A 39 3.18 -11.38 7.86
CA GLU A 39 3.12 -12.32 8.99
C GLU A 39 4.26 -12.07 9.99
N ASP A 40 5.47 -11.88 9.51
CA ASP A 40 6.63 -11.55 10.34
C ASP A 40 6.40 -10.24 11.09
N ILE A 41 5.92 -9.19 10.40
CA ILE A 41 5.63 -7.89 11.01
C ILE A 41 4.53 -8.02 12.07
N MET A 42 3.47 -8.79 11.80
CA MET A 42 2.41 -9.03 12.78
C MET A 42 3.00 -9.67 14.06
N SER A 43 3.73 -10.76 13.91
CA SER A 43 4.36 -11.47 15.03
C SER A 43 5.30 -10.57 15.82
N GLU A 44 6.18 -9.86 15.13
CA GLU A 44 7.12 -8.91 15.75
C GLU A 44 6.40 -7.71 16.40
N THR A 45 5.25 -7.29 15.88
CA THR A 45 4.45 -6.21 16.47
C THR A 45 3.95 -6.61 17.84
N PHE A 46 3.37 -7.79 18.00
CA PHE A 46 2.91 -8.27 19.28
C PHE A 46 4.05 -8.55 20.26
N LEU A 47 5.18 -9.08 19.80
CA LEU A 47 6.38 -9.22 20.64
C LEU A 47 6.89 -7.87 21.15
N THR A 48 6.90 -6.87 20.29
CA THR A 48 7.31 -5.50 20.67
C THR A 48 6.30 -4.88 21.62
N ALA A 49 5.00 -5.06 21.36
CA ALA A 49 3.93 -4.59 22.23
C ALA A 49 4.03 -5.22 23.62
N TRP A 50 4.28 -6.53 23.72
CA TRP A 50 4.49 -7.20 25.01
C TRP A 50 5.66 -6.62 25.79
N ARG A 51 6.80 -6.38 25.11
CA ARG A 51 7.99 -5.78 25.75
C ARG A 51 7.78 -4.33 26.17
N ALA A 52 6.95 -3.59 25.43
CA ALA A 52 6.67 -2.19 25.67
C ALA A 52 5.38 -1.95 26.50
N ARG A 53 4.72 -3.00 26.99
CA ARG A 53 3.41 -2.94 27.66
C ARG A 53 3.36 -1.95 28.83
N GLU A 54 4.44 -1.80 29.57
CA GLU A 54 4.53 -0.91 30.72
C GLU A 54 4.41 0.58 30.33
N ARG A 55 4.66 0.90 29.04
CA ARG A 55 4.52 2.26 28.49
C ARG A 55 3.11 2.55 28.00
N VAL A 56 2.20 1.57 28.06
CA VAL A 56 0.81 1.77 27.67
C VAL A 56 0.17 2.73 28.64
N ASP A 57 -0.42 3.80 28.10
CA ASP A 57 -1.26 4.68 28.90
C ASP A 57 -2.52 3.93 29.34
N THR A 58 -2.85 4.00 30.63
CA THR A 58 -4.04 3.36 31.18
C THR A 58 -5.32 4.07 30.81
N GLU A 59 -5.22 5.37 30.52
CA GLU A 59 -6.33 6.17 30.03
C GLU A 59 -6.48 6.01 28.50
N GLY A 60 -7.70 6.15 28.01
CA GLY A 60 -8.01 6.10 26.58
C GLY A 60 -8.75 4.86 26.12
N GLY A 61 -9.00 4.82 24.80
CA GLY A 61 -9.82 3.81 24.15
C GLY A 61 -9.08 2.53 23.76
N SER A 62 -9.27 2.08 22.53
CA SER A 62 -8.64 0.88 21.98
C SER A 62 -7.10 0.97 21.91
N LEU A 63 -6.43 -0.18 22.10
CA LEU A 63 -4.99 -0.32 21.87
C LEU A 63 -4.63 -0.50 20.37
N ARG A 64 -5.63 -0.59 19.50
CA ARG A 64 -5.43 -0.80 18.06
C ARG A 64 -4.56 0.30 17.40
N PRO A 65 -4.74 1.62 17.67
CA PRO A 65 -3.87 2.65 17.12
C PRO A 65 -2.41 2.47 17.50
N TRP A 66 -2.14 2.13 18.75
CA TRP A 66 -0.80 1.86 19.24
C TRP A 66 -0.13 0.65 18.53
N LEU A 67 -0.86 -0.47 18.37
CA LEU A 67 -0.36 -1.63 17.64
C LEU A 67 -0.08 -1.31 16.17
N LEU A 68 -0.99 -0.59 15.52
CA LEU A 68 -0.82 -0.18 14.12
C LEU A 68 0.35 0.81 13.95
N GLY A 69 0.64 1.64 14.94
CA GLY A 69 1.84 2.48 14.98
C GLY A 69 3.12 1.65 14.99
N ILE A 70 3.19 0.61 15.85
CA ILE A 70 4.32 -0.33 15.89
C ILE A 70 4.48 -1.03 14.54
N ALA A 71 3.38 -1.56 13.98
CA ALA A 71 3.38 -2.25 12.68
C ALA A 71 3.85 -1.34 11.54
N THR A 72 3.41 -0.07 11.53
CA THR A 72 3.84 0.94 10.55
C THR A 72 5.36 1.12 10.58
N HIS A 73 5.95 1.28 11.76
CA HIS A 73 7.39 1.43 11.89
C HIS A 73 8.17 0.21 11.42
N LYS A 74 7.69 -1.00 11.74
CA LYS A 74 8.30 -2.25 11.29
C LYS A 74 8.20 -2.42 9.78
N ALA A 75 7.04 -2.17 9.19
CA ALA A 75 6.83 -2.26 7.75
C ALA A 75 7.74 -1.29 6.97
N GLU A 76 7.88 -0.05 7.44
CA GLU A 76 8.79 0.92 6.81
C GLU A 76 10.27 0.53 6.95
N ASN A 77 10.65 -0.14 8.03
CA ASN A 77 12.00 -0.68 8.21
C ASN A 77 12.26 -1.85 7.23
N ALA A 78 11.32 -2.79 7.10
CA ALA A 78 11.41 -3.90 6.15
C ALA A 78 11.55 -3.37 4.70
N ARG A 79 10.72 -2.40 4.30
CA ARG A 79 10.79 -1.76 2.97
C ARG A 79 12.16 -1.09 2.73
N ARG A 80 12.70 -0.39 3.71
CA ARG A 80 14.05 0.21 3.60
C ARG A 80 15.13 -0.85 3.44
N GLY A 81 15.02 -1.95 4.17
CA GLY A 81 15.92 -3.10 4.05
C GLY A 81 15.90 -3.69 2.65
N LEU A 82 14.70 -3.96 2.12
CA LEU A 82 14.51 -4.49 0.77
C LEU A 82 15.09 -3.55 -0.31
N ARG A 83 14.78 -2.26 -0.25
CA ARG A 83 15.32 -1.27 -1.21
C ARG A 83 16.86 -1.22 -1.20
N ARG A 84 17.48 -1.28 -0.01
CA ARG A 84 18.96 -1.34 0.11
C ARG A 84 19.51 -2.61 -0.52
N ARG A 85 18.88 -3.76 -0.28
CA ARG A 85 19.26 -5.04 -0.85
C ARG A 85 19.17 -5.05 -2.37
N VAL A 86 18.06 -4.56 -2.93
CA VAL A 86 17.86 -4.43 -4.38
C VAL A 86 18.92 -3.49 -4.99
N ALA A 87 19.15 -2.32 -4.39
CA ALA A 87 20.17 -1.38 -4.86
C ALA A 87 21.60 -1.97 -4.80
N PHE A 88 21.90 -2.75 -3.78
CA PHE A 88 23.19 -3.46 -3.66
C PHE A 88 23.36 -4.51 -4.75
N LEU A 89 22.35 -5.35 -4.99
CA LEU A 89 22.36 -6.38 -6.04
C LEU A 89 22.46 -5.76 -7.44
N ALA A 90 21.74 -4.67 -7.69
CA ALA A 90 21.83 -3.94 -8.95
C ALA A 90 23.26 -3.42 -9.24
N ARG A 91 23.97 -2.97 -8.20
CA ARG A 91 25.39 -2.55 -8.35
C ARG A 91 26.34 -3.70 -8.65
N GLN A 92 26.02 -4.91 -8.22
CA GLN A 92 26.86 -6.11 -8.45
C GLN A 92 26.60 -6.78 -9.81
N ARG A 93 25.79 -6.19 -10.70
CA ARG A 93 25.43 -6.75 -12.02
C ARG A 93 25.01 -8.23 -11.97
N ARG A 94 24.44 -8.69 -10.86
CA ARG A 94 23.84 -10.02 -10.79
C ARG A 94 22.41 -9.93 -11.33
N THR A 95 22.14 -10.77 -12.32
CA THR A 95 20.80 -10.96 -12.90
C THR A 95 19.75 -11.06 -11.79
N PRO A 96 18.63 -10.32 -11.86
CA PRO A 96 17.60 -10.48 -10.86
C PRO A 96 17.08 -11.92 -10.94
N VAL A 97 17.15 -12.63 -9.84
CA VAL A 97 16.40 -13.87 -9.66
C VAL A 97 14.95 -13.45 -9.59
N VAL A 98 14.22 -13.68 -10.67
CA VAL A 98 12.77 -13.61 -10.69
C VAL A 98 12.33 -14.70 -9.71
N ALA A 99 11.73 -14.33 -8.60
CA ALA A 99 11.11 -15.27 -7.70
C ALA A 99 9.96 -15.93 -8.47
N ASP A 100 10.13 -17.20 -8.77
CA ASP A 100 9.13 -18.02 -9.46
C ASP A 100 7.98 -18.27 -8.47
N PHE A 101 6.91 -17.51 -8.61
CA PHE A 101 5.69 -17.73 -7.86
C PHE A 101 4.92 -18.85 -8.57
N ALA A 102 4.99 -20.04 -8.01
CA ALA A 102 4.14 -21.14 -8.43
C ALA A 102 2.66 -20.70 -8.38
N PRO A 103 1.89 -20.92 -9.45
CA PRO A 103 0.49 -20.48 -9.52
C PRO A 103 -0.40 -21.48 -8.78
N GLU A 104 -0.61 -21.26 -7.49
CA GLU A 104 -1.72 -21.90 -6.81
C GLU A 104 -2.88 -20.90 -6.65
N VAL A 105 -3.99 -21.25 -7.34
CA VAL A 105 -5.36 -20.73 -7.23
C VAL A 105 -5.64 -19.40 -7.96
N ALA A 106 -6.46 -19.47 -9.01
CA ALA A 106 -6.85 -18.34 -9.87
C ALA A 106 -7.37 -17.09 -9.13
N GLY A 107 -8.04 -17.25 -7.98
CA GLY A 107 -8.48 -16.13 -7.15
C GLY A 107 -7.33 -15.35 -6.50
N ARG A 108 -6.24 -16.01 -6.12
CA ARG A 108 -5.05 -15.35 -5.55
C ARG A 108 -4.27 -14.52 -6.58
N VAL A 109 -4.36 -14.86 -7.86
CA VAL A 109 -3.67 -14.11 -8.93
C VAL A 109 -4.30 -12.73 -9.13
N ASP A 110 -5.63 -12.64 -9.10
CA ASP A 110 -6.32 -11.35 -9.23
C ASP A 110 -6.12 -10.47 -7.99
N ASP A 111 -6.15 -11.05 -6.80
CA ASP A 111 -5.85 -10.33 -5.57
C ASP A 111 -4.39 -9.86 -5.52
N ALA A 112 -3.45 -10.68 -5.98
CA ALA A 112 -2.05 -10.30 -6.09
C ALA A 112 -1.84 -9.16 -7.11
N ARG A 113 -2.53 -9.18 -8.26
CA ARG A 113 -2.49 -8.09 -9.24
C ARG A 113 -3.07 -6.78 -8.69
N ARG A 114 -4.21 -6.85 -8.00
CA ARG A 114 -4.82 -5.69 -7.34
C ARG A 114 -3.90 -5.13 -6.26
N LEU A 115 -3.32 -5.99 -5.43
CA LEU A 115 -2.37 -5.60 -4.40
C LEU A 115 -1.13 -4.93 -5.02
N ALA A 116 -0.57 -5.49 -6.10
CA ALA A 116 0.57 -4.92 -6.80
C ALA A 116 0.26 -3.54 -7.41
N ALA A 117 -0.93 -3.34 -7.98
CA ALA A 117 -1.35 -2.05 -8.52
C ALA A 117 -1.47 -0.97 -7.42
N VAL A 118 -2.05 -1.34 -6.28
CA VAL A 118 -2.13 -0.47 -5.09
C VAL A 118 -0.73 -0.14 -4.57
N GLN A 119 0.14 -1.15 -4.45
CA GLN A 119 1.53 -0.97 -4.02
C GLN A 119 2.31 -0.02 -4.94
N GLY A 120 2.16 -0.17 -6.26
CA GLY A 120 2.78 0.73 -7.23
C GLY A 120 2.39 2.19 -7.01
N SER A 121 1.13 2.46 -6.70
CA SER A 121 0.65 3.81 -6.39
C SER A 121 1.17 4.32 -5.05
N LEU A 122 1.22 3.44 -4.02
CA LEU A 122 1.77 3.77 -2.71
C LEU A 122 3.27 4.06 -2.75
N ASP A 123 4.01 3.37 -3.60
CA ASP A 123 5.46 3.55 -3.74
C ASP A 123 5.85 4.92 -4.31
N ARG A 124 4.95 5.54 -5.05
CA ARG A 124 5.09 6.91 -5.57
C ARG A 124 4.86 7.98 -4.49
N LEU A 125 4.24 7.63 -3.35
CA LEU A 125 4.06 8.54 -2.21
C LEU A 125 5.33 8.63 -1.36
N ARG A 126 5.53 9.79 -0.73
CA ARG A 126 6.55 9.91 0.32
C ARG A 126 6.15 9.04 1.51
N ARG A 127 7.14 8.53 2.25
CA ARG A 127 6.94 7.68 3.42
C ARG A 127 5.82 8.19 4.34
N HIS A 128 5.94 9.43 4.80
CA HIS A 128 5.00 10.01 5.76
C HIS A 128 3.58 10.25 5.19
N GLU A 129 3.42 10.37 3.87
CA GLU A 129 2.13 10.47 3.20
C GLU A 129 1.47 9.09 3.13
N ARG A 130 2.26 8.05 2.82
CA ARG A 130 1.83 6.66 2.77
C ARG A 130 1.39 6.17 4.14
N GLU A 131 2.18 6.39 5.21
CA GLU A 131 1.85 6.02 6.58
C GLU A 131 0.47 6.57 7.01
N VAL A 132 0.24 7.86 6.82
CA VAL A 132 -1.04 8.51 7.16
C VAL A 132 -2.17 8.00 6.30
N LEU A 133 -1.96 7.83 4.99
CA LEU A 133 -2.98 7.33 4.08
C LEU A 133 -3.42 5.91 4.48
N THR A 134 -2.47 5.02 4.74
CA THR A 134 -2.75 3.62 5.10
C THR A 134 -3.52 3.52 6.42
N LEU A 135 -3.12 4.28 7.42
CA LEU A 135 -3.80 4.30 8.71
C LEU A 135 -5.24 4.86 8.63
N CYS A 136 -5.41 6.01 7.95
CA CYS A 136 -6.73 6.65 7.87
C CYS A 136 -7.69 5.92 6.91
N VAL A 137 -7.22 5.47 5.73
CA VAL A 137 -8.11 4.98 4.66
C VAL A 137 -8.33 3.47 4.78
N TRP A 138 -7.28 2.69 4.98
CA TRP A 138 -7.39 1.23 4.99
C TRP A 138 -7.52 0.64 6.39
N SER A 139 -6.83 1.22 7.38
CA SER A 139 -6.99 0.76 8.77
C SER A 139 -8.14 1.43 9.50
N GLY A 140 -8.81 2.43 8.90
CA GLY A 140 -10.00 3.07 9.44
C GLY A 140 -9.77 3.86 10.72
N LEU A 141 -8.54 4.34 10.98
CA LEU A 141 -8.28 5.21 12.10
C LEU A 141 -8.75 6.64 11.81
N ASP A 142 -9.34 7.28 12.80
CA ASP A 142 -9.59 8.72 12.75
C ASP A 142 -8.29 9.53 12.86
N TYR A 143 -8.38 10.85 12.74
CA TYR A 143 -7.20 11.71 12.76
C TYR A 143 -6.50 11.74 14.11
N GLN A 144 -7.24 11.63 15.20
CA GLN A 144 -6.69 11.60 16.55
C GLN A 144 -5.96 10.28 16.80
N GLN A 145 -6.57 9.16 16.46
CA GLN A 145 -5.98 7.83 16.54
C GLN A 145 -4.73 7.70 15.66
N THR A 146 -4.76 8.28 14.44
CA THR A 146 -3.59 8.30 13.56
C THR A 146 -2.48 9.16 14.11
N ALA A 147 -2.81 10.29 14.73
CA ALA A 147 -1.84 11.15 15.41
C ALA A 147 -1.17 10.42 16.59
N GLU A 148 -1.96 9.71 17.40
CA GLU A 148 -1.46 8.84 18.48
C GLU A 148 -0.54 7.73 17.94
N ALA A 149 -0.99 7.00 16.90
CA ALA A 149 -0.24 5.90 16.30
C ALA A 149 1.14 6.33 15.76
N LEU A 150 1.24 7.53 15.20
CA LEU A 150 2.46 8.05 14.57
C LEU A 150 3.25 9.00 15.46
N GLY A 151 2.73 9.40 16.63
CA GLY A 151 3.37 10.37 17.52
C GLY A 151 3.50 11.75 16.88
N ILE A 152 2.51 12.22 16.12
CA ILE A 152 2.52 13.51 15.39
C ILE A 152 1.26 14.33 15.68
N PRO A 153 1.30 15.67 15.54
CA PRO A 153 0.11 16.51 15.72
C PRO A 153 -1.01 16.17 14.70
N VAL A 154 -2.28 16.28 15.11
CA VAL A 154 -3.46 16.06 14.25
C VAL A 154 -3.46 16.95 13.00
N GLY A 155 -3.02 18.22 13.13
CA GLY A 155 -2.86 19.11 11.98
C GLY A 155 -1.87 18.58 10.94
N THR A 156 -0.83 17.87 11.39
CA THR A 156 0.14 17.20 10.52
C THR A 156 -0.50 16.01 9.79
N VAL A 157 -1.36 15.23 10.48
CA VAL A 157 -2.13 14.13 9.85
C VAL A 157 -2.99 14.69 8.72
N ARG A 158 -3.79 15.73 8.98
CA ARG A 158 -4.66 16.37 7.97
C ARG A 158 -3.88 16.83 6.75
N SER A 159 -2.78 17.56 6.96
CA SER A 159 -1.98 18.10 5.85
C SER A 159 -1.26 17.02 5.04
N ARG A 160 -0.78 15.93 5.67
CA ARG A 160 -0.17 14.80 4.99
C ARG A 160 -1.20 14.00 4.20
N LEU A 161 -2.39 13.75 4.76
CA LEU A 161 -3.46 13.02 4.10
C LEU A 161 -3.98 13.78 2.88
N SER A 162 -4.19 15.10 2.98
CA SER A 162 -4.58 15.95 1.85
C SER A 162 -3.58 15.87 0.70
N ARG A 163 -2.28 15.98 0.99
CA ARG A 163 -1.21 15.85 -0.01
C ARG A 163 -1.16 14.47 -0.63
N ALA A 164 -1.33 13.41 0.16
CA ALA A 164 -1.36 12.04 -0.32
C ALA A 164 -2.53 11.82 -1.31
N ARG A 165 -3.74 12.28 -0.95
CA ARG A 165 -4.93 12.19 -1.81
C ARG A 165 -4.77 12.97 -3.12
N ALA A 166 -4.26 14.20 -3.06
CA ALA A 166 -4.00 15.00 -4.25
C ALA A 166 -3.00 14.34 -5.22
N LYS A 167 -1.96 13.69 -4.68
CA LYS A 167 -1.00 12.93 -5.49
C LYS A 167 -1.64 11.70 -6.13
N LEU A 168 -2.43 10.93 -5.38
CA LEU A 168 -3.10 9.75 -5.91
C LEU A 168 -4.09 10.11 -7.02
N ALA A 169 -4.85 11.19 -6.87
CA ALA A 169 -5.74 11.70 -7.92
C ALA A 169 -4.95 12.00 -9.21
N ARG A 170 -3.82 12.73 -9.09
CA ARG A 170 -2.95 12.99 -10.24
C ARG A 170 -2.41 11.71 -10.89
N PHE A 171 -2.05 10.70 -10.10
CA PHE A 171 -1.57 9.42 -10.65
C PHE A 171 -2.67 8.66 -11.38
N ALA A 172 -3.92 8.74 -10.91
CA ALA A 172 -5.07 8.18 -11.59
C ALA A 172 -5.32 8.87 -12.93
N ASP A 173 -5.29 10.20 -12.97
CA ASP A 173 -5.45 11.00 -14.20
C ASP A 173 -4.33 10.70 -15.21
N GLU A 174 -3.08 10.55 -14.75
CA GLU A 174 -1.95 10.18 -15.61
C GLU A 174 -2.12 8.78 -16.22
N ALA A 175 -2.65 7.83 -15.43
CA ALA A 175 -2.91 6.48 -15.88
C ALA A 175 -4.03 6.44 -16.92
N GLN A 176 -5.12 7.18 -16.71
CA GLN A 176 -6.23 7.28 -17.67
C GLN A 176 -5.78 7.88 -19.00
N LYS A 177 -5.04 8.99 -18.97
CA LYS A 177 -4.48 9.62 -20.18
C LYS A 177 -3.53 8.72 -20.97
N LYS A 178 -2.88 7.78 -20.31
CA LYS A 178 -1.99 6.81 -20.96
C LYS A 178 -2.75 5.64 -21.57
N THR A 179 -3.95 5.36 -21.08
CA THR A 179 -4.81 4.24 -21.52
C THR A 179 -5.77 4.68 -22.63
N GLU A 180 -6.06 5.97 -22.77
CA GLU A 180 -6.80 6.48 -23.92
C GLU A 180 -5.93 6.28 -25.17
N PRO A 181 -6.40 5.50 -26.19
CA PRO A 181 -5.70 5.40 -27.46
C PRO A 181 -5.59 6.82 -28.00
N ARG A 182 -4.38 7.25 -28.34
CA ARG A 182 -4.14 8.47 -29.09
C ARG A 182 -5.00 8.39 -30.34
N ALA A 183 -6.20 9.00 -30.30
CA ALA A 183 -7.05 9.15 -31.47
C ALA A 183 -6.21 9.78 -32.57
N GLY A 184 -6.10 9.03 -33.67
CA GLY A 184 -5.10 9.17 -34.70
C GLY A 184 -4.96 10.59 -35.25
N ARG A 185 -3.75 11.02 -35.36
CA ARG A 185 -3.36 11.83 -36.51
C ARG A 185 -3.48 10.93 -37.73
N GLY A 186 -4.53 11.23 -38.52
CA GLY A 186 -4.79 10.82 -39.88
C GLY A 186 -3.84 9.80 -40.52
N GLU A 187 -4.19 8.56 -40.48
CA GLU A 187 -3.97 7.67 -41.59
C GLU A 187 -5.30 7.63 -42.36
N MET A 188 -5.34 8.41 -43.47
CA MET A 188 -6.31 8.19 -44.52
C MET A 188 -6.05 6.78 -45.04
N THR A 189 -6.92 5.83 -44.65
CA THR A 189 -6.95 4.50 -45.24
C THR A 189 -7.12 4.69 -46.76
N GLY A 190 -6.28 3.98 -47.54
CA GLY A 190 -6.23 4.05 -49.00
C GLY A 190 -7.54 3.71 -49.75
N GLU A 191 -8.61 3.45 -49.03
CA GLU A 191 -9.94 3.19 -49.58
C GLU A 191 -10.68 4.47 -49.99
N ALA A 192 -10.38 5.61 -49.39
CA ALA A 192 -10.93 6.92 -49.80
C ALA A 192 -10.27 7.49 -51.05
N ALA A 193 -9.07 7.00 -51.41
CA ALA A 193 -8.36 7.44 -52.63
C ALA A 193 -8.87 6.72 -53.87
N LEU A 194 -9.55 5.58 -53.79
CA LEU A 194 -10.10 4.85 -54.93
C LEU A 194 -11.47 5.37 -55.41
N ALA A 195 -12.19 6.09 -54.53
CA ALA A 195 -13.52 6.64 -54.88
C ALA A 195 -13.49 7.96 -55.69
N ALA A 196 -12.32 8.52 -55.93
CA ALA A 196 -12.15 9.81 -56.63
C ALA A 196 -11.64 9.68 -58.07
N LEU A 197 -11.66 8.50 -58.68
CA LEU A 197 -11.32 8.36 -60.11
C LEU A 197 -12.57 8.59 -60.96
N PRO A 198 -12.55 9.51 -61.96
CA PRO A 198 -13.67 9.74 -62.84
C PRO A 198 -13.86 8.55 -63.78
N VAL A 199 -15.07 8.02 -63.77
CA VAL A 199 -15.54 6.99 -64.73
C VAL A 199 -15.52 7.68 -66.12
N ARG A 200 -14.66 7.22 -66.99
CA ARG A 200 -14.72 7.60 -68.41
C ARG A 200 -15.93 6.86 -69.04
N GLU A 201 -16.96 7.61 -69.38
CA GLU A 201 -17.98 7.17 -70.32
C GLU A 201 -17.34 7.03 -71.73
N GLU A 202 -17.22 5.79 -72.22
CA GLU A 202 -17.00 5.53 -73.62
C GLU A 202 -18.37 5.52 -74.30
N THR A 203 -18.57 6.61 -75.09
CA THR A 203 -19.63 6.69 -76.10
C THR A 203 -19.11 6.07 -77.39
N ALA A 204 -19.81 5.08 -77.95
CA ALA A 204 -19.78 4.69 -79.34
C ALA A 204 -21.18 4.65 -79.88
#